data_391ee635f013a4c8243ddeb4910bcc05
#
_entry.id   391ee635f013a4c8243ddeb4910bcc05
#
_cell.length_a   1.000
_cell.length_b   1.000
_cell.length_c   1.000
_cell.angle_alpha   90.00
_cell.angle_beta   90.00
_cell.angle_gamma   90.00
#
_symmetry.space_group_name_H-M   'P 1'
#
loop_
_entity.id
_entity.type
_entity.pdbx_description
1 polymer ?
#
loop_
_entity_poly.entity_id
_entity_poly.type
_entity_poly.pdbx_seq_one_letter_code
_entity_poly.pdbx_strand_id
1 'polypeptide(L)'
;ASGVLQVTGTGTITAGDLFESGGGIQYAATEAVEIQGSGHVAVRCTQAGAAGNLPAGSVTLMPVQIAGIVNVSNSGTMTGGYDAETDAAYFERYLLRLQTPPTSGNQYHYRSWALEVSGVGGVQIYPLGHGDNTVDVVIIDADGEPADTELVGRVQAHIDPGSQGLGEGEAPIGAYCYVSGAEGVSVALAL
;
A
#
# COMPACT_ATOMS: atom_id res chain seq x y z
N ALA A 1 -9.00 -3.44 2.40
CA ALA A 1 -8.34 -4.27 1.39
C ALA A 1 -9.14 -4.27 0.08
N SER A 2 -8.47 -4.51 -1.03
CA SER A 2 -9.08 -4.60 -2.36
C SER A 2 -8.36 -5.66 -3.20
N GLY A 3 -8.98 -6.04 -4.31
CA GLY A 3 -8.41 -7.00 -5.25
C GLY A 3 -9.34 -7.26 -6.41
N VAL A 4 -9.02 -8.29 -7.19
CA VAL A 4 -9.80 -8.68 -8.37
C VAL A 4 -10.25 -10.13 -8.21
N LEU A 5 -11.54 -10.35 -8.44
CA LEU A 5 -12.13 -11.69 -8.51
C LEU A 5 -12.22 -12.15 -9.95
N GLN A 6 -11.87 -13.40 -10.19
CA GLN A 6 -12.21 -14.12 -11.40
C GLN A 6 -13.58 -14.78 -11.20
N VAL A 7 -14.48 -14.54 -12.13
CA VAL A 7 -15.87 -15.00 -12.07
C VAL A 7 -16.20 -15.78 -13.33
N THR A 8 -16.97 -16.85 -13.18
CA THR A 8 -17.45 -17.66 -14.31
C THR A 8 -18.97 -17.75 -14.31
N GLY A 9 -19.57 -17.71 -15.51
CA GLY A 9 -21.01 -17.75 -15.71
C GLY A 9 -21.46 -16.80 -16.81
N THR A 10 -22.77 -16.53 -16.87
CA THR A 10 -23.35 -15.55 -17.79
C THR A 10 -24.41 -14.74 -17.04
N GLY A 11 -24.10 -13.49 -16.77
CA GLY A 11 -24.96 -12.61 -15.97
C GLY A 11 -24.33 -11.25 -15.75
N THR A 12 -25.03 -10.37 -15.04
CA THR A 12 -24.55 -9.03 -14.70
C THR A 12 -24.28 -8.96 -13.20
N ILE A 13 -23.08 -8.55 -12.85
CA ILE A 13 -22.69 -8.16 -11.50
C ILE A 13 -22.90 -6.66 -11.39
N THR A 14 -23.52 -6.21 -10.32
CA THR A 14 -23.77 -4.79 -10.06
C THR A 14 -22.83 -4.26 -8.97
N ALA A 15 -22.56 -2.97 -8.98
CA ALA A 15 -21.79 -2.35 -7.90
C ALA A 15 -22.51 -2.57 -6.55
N GLY A 16 -21.78 -3.07 -5.57
CA GLY A 16 -22.32 -3.43 -4.26
C GLY A 16 -22.68 -4.91 -4.08
N ASP A 17 -22.67 -5.72 -5.14
CA ASP A 17 -22.84 -7.18 -5.01
C ASP A 17 -21.73 -7.76 -4.14
N LEU A 18 -22.11 -8.70 -3.25
CA LEU A 18 -21.23 -9.21 -2.21
C LEU A 18 -20.65 -10.57 -2.58
N PHE A 19 -19.37 -10.70 -2.26
CA PHE A 19 -18.58 -11.93 -2.29
C PHE A 19 -17.98 -12.17 -0.91
N GLU A 20 -17.77 -13.43 -0.55
CA GLU A 20 -17.36 -13.77 0.81
C GLU A 20 -16.26 -14.83 0.82
N SER A 21 -15.38 -14.73 1.80
CA SER A 21 -14.41 -15.78 2.14
C SER A 21 -15.05 -16.84 3.03
N GLY A 22 -14.45 -18.02 3.10
CA GLY A 22 -14.87 -19.06 4.05
C GLY A 22 -14.80 -18.63 5.52
N GLY A 23 -14.08 -17.56 5.82
CA GLY A 23 -13.99 -16.94 7.15
C GLY A 23 -15.00 -15.81 7.41
N GLY A 24 -15.94 -15.55 6.51
CA GLY A 24 -16.99 -14.53 6.68
C GLY A 24 -16.56 -13.10 6.36
N ILE A 25 -15.39 -12.90 5.75
CA ILE A 25 -14.96 -11.58 5.29
C ILE A 25 -15.62 -11.27 3.95
N GLN A 26 -16.34 -10.15 3.89
CA GLN A 26 -17.12 -9.75 2.72
C GLN A 26 -16.44 -8.66 1.90
N TYR A 27 -16.61 -8.76 0.58
CA TYR A 27 -16.12 -7.83 -0.42
C TYR A 27 -17.28 -7.40 -1.31
N ALA A 28 -17.39 -6.11 -1.58
CA ALA A 28 -18.39 -5.54 -2.49
C ALA A 28 -17.75 -5.24 -3.84
N ALA A 29 -18.47 -5.55 -4.93
CA ALA A 29 -18.09 -5.11 -6.27
C ALA A 29 -18.04 -3.58 -6.33
N THR A 30 -16.98 -3.03 -6.93
CA THR A 30 -16.79 -1.57 -7.03
C THR A 30 -17.47 -0.98 -8.27
N GLU A 31 -17.76 -1.80 -9.26
CA GLU A 31 -18.35 -1.41 -10.54
C GLU A 31 -19.29 -2.50 -11.06
N ALA A 32 -20.12 -2.14 -12.02
CA ALA A 32 -20.98 -3.10 -12.71
C ALA A 32 -20.21 -3.74 -13.87
N VAL A 33 -20.28 -5.07 -13.98
CA VAL A 33 -19.60 -5.84 -15.03
C VAL A 33 -20.54 -6.91 -15.60
N GLU A 34 -20.61 -6.98 -16.93
CA GLU A 34 -21.31 -8.06 -17.64
C GLU A 34 -20.34 -9.24 -17.87
N ILE A 35 -20.72 -10.41 -17.40
CA ILE A 35 -19.93 -11.64 -17.53
C ILE A 35 -20.54 -12.52 -18.63
N GLN A 36 -19.70 -12.93 -19.59
CA GLN A 36 -20.06 -13.86 -20.67
C GLN A 36 -19.01 -14.98 -20.73
N GLY A 37 -19.27 -16.06 -20.00
CA GLY A 37 -18.37 -17.19 -19.82
C GLY A 37 -17.39 -17.00 -18.67
N SER A 38 -16.45 -16.07 -18.75
CA SER A 38 -15.55 -15.69 -17.67
C SER A 38 -15.21 -14.21 -17.71
N GLY A 39 -14.93 -13.62 -16.55
CA GLY A 39 -14.56 -12.20 -16.44
C GLY A 39 -13.88 -11.88 -15.11
N HIS A 40 -13.52 -10.62 -14.96
CA HIS A 40 -12.87 -10.09 -13.77
C HIS A 40 -13.71 -8.98 -13.18
N VAL A 41 -13.78 -8.93 -11.85
CA VAL A 41 -14.54 -7.94 -11.09
C VAL A 41 -13.64 -7.35 -10.02
N ALA A 42 -13.51 -6.03 -10.03
CA ALA A 42 -12.82 -5.31 -8.98
C ALA A 42 -13.68 -5.26 -7.71
N VAL A 43 -13.09 -5.59 -6.56
CA VAL A 43 -13.82 -5.64 -5.29
C VAL A 43 -13.03 -4.94 -4.18
N ARG A 44 -13.79 -4.46 -3.19
CA ARG A 44 -13.26 -3.86 -1.98
C ARG A 44 -13.88 -4.51 -0.75
N CYS A 45 -13.06 -4.79 0.27
CA CYS A 45 -13.53 -5.29 1.55
C CYS A 45 -14.51 -4.31 2.20
N THR A 46 -15.61 -4.82 2.74
CA THR A 46 -16.64 -4.03 3.44
C THR A 46 -16.19 -3.61 4.82
N GLN A 47 -15.19 -4.31 5.39
CA GLN A 47 -14.61 -4.00 6.69
C GLN A 47 -13.27 -3.29 6.53
N ALA A 48 -13.04 -2.28 7.34
CA ALA A 48 -11.73 -1.65 7.46
C ALA A 48 -10.76 -2.56 8.24
N GLY A 49 -9.47 -2.38 8.02
CA GLY A 49 -8.45 -3.13 8.76
C GLY A 49 -7.71 -4.17 7.93
N ALA A 50 -6.70 -4.77 8.55
CA ALA A 50 -5.86 -5.81 7.96
C ALA A 50 -6.58 -7.15 7.76
N ALA A 51 -7.71 -7.37 8.47
CA ALA A 51 -8.51 -8.60 8.34
C ALA A 51 -9.00 -8.88 6.91
N GLY A 52 -9.11 -7.85 6.08
CA GLY A 52 -9.44 -7.98 4.67
C GLY A 52 -8.27 -8.40 3.76
N ASN A 53 -7.05 -8.53 4.26
CA ASN A 53 -5.92 -9.04 3.48
C ASN A 53 -5.97 -10.56 3.48
N LEU A 54 -6.31 -11.16 2.35
CA LEU A 54 -6.47 -12.60 2.22
C LEU A 54 -5.62 -13.17 1.09
N PRO A 55 -5.10 -14.39 1.23
CA PRO A 55 -4.36 -15.07 0.17
C PRO A 55 -5.24 -15.38 -1.05
N ALA A 56 -4.62 -15.71 -2.16
CA ALA A 56 -5.32 -16.18 -3.36
C ALA A 56 -6.19 -17.41 -3.05
N GLY A 57 -7.35 -17.48 -3.69
CA GLY A 57 -8.30 -18.59 -3.53
C GLY A 57 -9.15 -18.55 -2.25
N SER A 58 -9.09 -17.47 -1.47
CA SER A 58 -9.84 -17.36 -0.20
C SER A 58 -11.27 -16.88 -0.35
N VAL A 59 -11.57 -16.09 -1.38
CA VAL A 59 -12.91 -15.54 -1.65
C VAL A 59 -13.61 -16.41 -2.68
N THR A 60 -14.49 -17.28 -2.23
CA THR A 60 -15.10 -18.32 -3.07
C THR A 60 -16.63 -18.42 -2.94
N LEU A 61 -17.23 -17.58 -2.10
CA LEU A 61 -18.65 -17.64 -1.78
C LEU A 61 -19.38 -16.39 -2.29
N MET A 62 -20.65 -16.55 -2.59
CA MET A 62 -21.62 -15.49 -2.86
C MET A 62 -22.71 -15.59 -1.78
N PRO A 63 -22.76 -14.69 -0.78
CA PRO A 63 -23.79 -14.70 0.27
C PRO A 63 -25.20 -14.58 -0.30
N VAL A 64 -25.34 -13.85 -1.39
CA VAL A 64 -26.53 -13.77 -2.21
C VAL A 64 -26.18 -14.28 -3.61
N GLN A 65 -26.91 -15.29 -4.05
CA GLN A 65 -26.67 -15.87 -5.38
C GLN A 65 -26.97 -14.84 -6.47
N ILE A 66 -25.96 -14.54 -7.29
CA ILE A 66 -26.08 -13.65 -8.44
C ILE A 66 -26.57 -14.50 -9.65
N ALA A 67 -27.65 -14.07 -10.28
CA ALA A 67 -28.26 -14.83 -11.39
C ALA A 67 -27.27 -15.05 -12.53
N GLY A 68 -27.07 -16.31 -12.91
CA GLY A 68 -26.19 -16.71 -14.01
C GLY A 68 -24.70 -16.81 -13.63
N ILE A 69 -24.29 -16.41 -12.45
CA ILE A 69 -22.92 -16.59 -11.95
C ILE A 69 -22.79 -17.93 -11.24
N VAL A 70 -21.79 -18.72 -11.66
CA VAL A 70 -21.60 -20.10 -11.22
C VAL A 70 -20.47 -20.21 -10.19
N ASN A 71 -19.35 -19.53 -10.42
CA ASN A 71 -18.18 -19.62 -9.54
C ASN A 71 -17.47 -18.29 -9.43
N VAL A 72 -16.80 -18.10 -8.28
CA VAL A 72 -15.98 -16.93 -7.98
C VAL A 72 -14.72 -17.36 -7.26
N SER A 73 -13.59 -16.73 -7.56
CA SER A 73 -12.33 -16.91 -6.83
C SER A 73 -11.42 -15.70 -7.04
N ASN A 74 -10.63 -15.34 -6.01
CA ASN A 74 -9.55 -14.39 -6.20
C ASN A 74 -8.28 -15.13 -6.68
N SER A 75 -7.81 -14.81 -7.87
CA SER A 75 -6.57 -15.37 -8.44
C SER A 75 -5.30 -14.80 -7.80
N GLY A 76 -5.39 -13.58 -7.24
CA GLY A 76 -4.33 -12.91 -6.49
C GLY A 76 -4.70 -12.68 -5.04
N THR A 77 -3.74 -12.18 -4.26
CA THR A 77 -3.96 -11.77 -2.87
C THR A 77 -4.86 -10.54 -2.79
N MET A 78 -5.70 -10.46 -1.76
CA MET A 78 -6.39 -9.24 -1.37
C MET A 78 -5.47 -8.43 -0.48
N THR A 79 -5.21 -7.16 -0.80
CA THR A 79 -4.21 -6.32 -0.13
C THR A 79 -4.74 -4.91 0.16
N GLY A 80 -3.93 -4.09 0.84
CA GLY A 80 -4.24 -2.69 1.12
C GLY A 80 -5.19 -2.48 2.30
N GLY A 81 -5.38 -3.50 3.15
CA GLY A 81 -6.04 -3.34 4.45
C GLY A 81 -5.02 -3.03 5.53
N TYR A 82 -5.24 -1.96 6.29
CA TYR A 82 -4.39 -1.57 7.42
C TYR A 82 -5.25 -1.34 8.65
N ASP A 83 -4.76 -1.77 9.79
CA ASP A 83 -5.42 -1.49 11.06
C ASP A 83 -5.19 -0.03 11.49
N ALA A 84 -6.03 0.46 12.38
CA ALA A 84 -5.80 1.74 13.00
C ALA A 84 -4.49 1.73 13.81
N GLU A 85 -3.77 2.84 13.79
CA GLU A 85 -2.58 3.02 14.63
C GLU A 85 -2.93 2.76 16.10
N THR A 86 -2.08 2.00 16.79
CA THR A 86 -2.26 1.77 18.23
C THR A 86 -1.88 3.02 19.03
N ASP A 87 -2.43 3.17 20.24
CA ASP A 87 -2.09 4.28 21.14
C ASP A 87 -0.58 4.33 21.43
N ALA A 88 0.07 3.17 21.54
CA ALA A 88 1.52 3.08 21.76
C ALA A 88 2.30 3.65 20.57
N ALA A 89 1.95 3.23 19.34
CA ALA A 89 2.60 3.74 18.12
C ALA A 89 2.34 5.24 17.92
N TYR A 90 1.11 5.69 18.19
CA TYR A 90 0.76 7.10 18.17
C TYR A 90 1.60 7.91 19.16
N PHE A 91 1.76 7.41 20.38
CA PHE A 91 2.55 8.06 21.42
C PHE A 91 4.04 8.12 21.06
N GLU A 92 4.61 7.04 20.51
CA GLU A 92 5.99 7.03 20.01
C GLU A 92 6.19 8.05 18.88
N ARG A 93 5.26 8.13 17.93
CA ARG A 93 5.29 9.10 16.85
C ARG A 93 5.18 10.54 17.38
N TYR A 94 4.33 10.76 18.39
CA TYR A 94 4.20 12.05 19.07
C TYR A 94 5.50 12.46 19.77
N LEU A 95 6.12 11.55 20.53
CA LEU A 95 7.41 11.81 21.20
C LEU A 95 8.52 12.08 20.16
N LEU A 96 8.56 11.30 19.08
CA LEU A 96 9.52 11.53 18.00
C LEU A 96 9.36 12.95 17.43
N ARG A 97 8.14 13.40 17.20
CA ARG A 97 7.86 14.76 16.70
C ARG A 97 8.33 15.85 17.66
N LEU A 98 8.21 15.63 18.98
CA LEU A 98 8.68 16.58 19.99
C LEU A 98 10.20 16.61 20.11
N GLN A 99 10.85 15.45 20.03
CA GLN A 99 12.29 15.31 20.22
C GLN A 99 13.10 15.65 18.95
N THR A 100 12.48 15.51 17.79
CA THR A 100 13.11 15.70 16.49
C THR A 100 12.28 16.62 15.61
N PRO A 101 12.20 17.93 15.96
CA PRO A 101 11.39 18.86 15.20
C PRO A 101 11.89 18.93 13.75
N PRO A 102 11.07 18.62 12.77
CA PRO A 102 11.43 18.78 11.37
C PRO A 102 11.54 20.29 11.08
N THR A 103 12.72 20.70 10.59
CA THR A 103 12.95 22.11 10.24
C THR A 103 13.85 22.22 9.01
N SER A 104 13.51 23.14 8.11
CA SER A 104 14.36 23.59 7.01
C SER A 104 15.03 22.47 6.18
N GLY A 105 14.35 21.36 5.95
CA GLY A 105 14.90 20.26 5.15
C GLY A 105 15.99 19.44 5.86
N ASN A 106 15.96 19.34 7.18
CA ASN A 106 16.85 18.43 7.92
C ASN A 106 16.41 16.96 7.71
N GLN A 107 17.25 15.99 8.13
CA GLN A 107 16.95 14.57 7.99
C GLN A 107 15.59 14.15 8.57
N TYR A 108 15.15 14.79 9.66
CA TYR A 108 13.88 14.51 10.30
C TYR A 108 12.70 15.01 9.47
N HIS A 109 12.89 16.10 8.71
CA HIS A 109 11.92 16.62 7.78
C HIS A 109 11.71 15.65 6.61
N TYR A 110 12.79 15.18 5.96
CA TYR A 110 12.70 14.17 4.91
C TYR A 110 12.04 12.88 5.40
N ARG A 111 12.37 12.45 6.62
CA ARG A 111 11.72 11.29 7.24
C ARG A 111 10.22 11.53 7.46
N SER A 112 9.83 12.71 7.92
CA SER A 112 8.42 13.07 8.12
C SER A 112 7.65 13.03 6.81
N TRP A 113 8.16 13.66 5.76
CA TRP A 113 7.54 13.67 4.43
C TRP A 113 7.37 12.26 3.85
N ALA A 114 8.39 11.43 3.96
CA ALA A 114 8.27 10.04 3.49
C ALA A 114 7.19 9.26 4.25
N LEU A 115 7.08 9.43 5.58
CA LEU A 115 6.07 8.78 6.42
C LEU A 115 4.64 9.32 6.22
N GLU A 116 4.46 10.48 5.59
CA GLU A 116 3.14 11.01 5.21
C GLU A 116 2.50 10.21 4.06
N VAL A 117 3.34 9.52 3.28
CA VAL A 117 2.84 8.69 2.17
C VAL A 117 2.31 7.37 2.69
N SER A 118 1.03 7.13 2.48
CA SER A 118 0.38 5.89 2.93
C SER A 118 1.05 4.66 2.32
N GLY A 119 1.39 3.69 3.17
CA GLY A 119 2.08 2.45 2.81
C GLY A 119 3.55 2.43 3.20
N VAL A 120 4.14 3.54 3.61
CA VAL A 120 5.51 3.59 4.15
C VAL A 120 5.49 3.17 5.61
N GLY A 121 6.22 2.10 5.95
CA GLY A 121 6.37 1.57 7.31
C GLY A 121 7.63 2.04 8.01
N GLY A 122 8.70 2.34 7.26
CA GLY A 122 9.95 2.82 7.83
C GLY A 122 10.80 3.58 6.82
N VAL A 123 11.65 4.46 7.33
CA VAL A 123 12.46 5.37 6.51
C VAL A 123 13.85 5.52 7.11
N GLN A 124 14.87 5.43 6.27
CA GLN A 124 16.26 5.76 6.59
C GLN A 124 16.75 6.86 5.64
N ILE A 125 17.38 7.89 6.18
CA ILE A 125 17.90 9.02 5.41
C ILE A 125 19.42 8.96 5.38
N TYR A 126 19.99 9.09 4.19
CA TYR A 126 21.44 9.17 3.96
C TYR A 126 21.75 10.50 3.26
N PRO A 127 22.28 11.47 4.00
CA PRO A 127 22.74 12.72 3.41
C PRO A 127 23.95 12.50 2.49
N LEU A 128 23.98 13.21 1.35
CA LEU A 128 25.10 13.24 0.40
C LEU A 128 25.43 11.88 -0.27
N GLY A 129 24.50 10.94 -0.32
CA GLY A 129 24.72 9.62 -0.90
C GLY A 129 25.13 9.63 -2.37
N HIS A 130 24.63 10.59 -3.14
CA HIS A 130 24.98 10.79 -4.54
C HIS A 130 25.85 12.05 -4.80
N GLY A 131 26.46 12.62 -3.74
CA GLY A 131 27.30 13.81 -3.80
C GLY A 131 26.63 15.06 -3.22
N ASP A 132 27.20 16.23 -3.54
CA ASP A 132 26.75 17.49 -2.95
C ASP A 132 25.27 17.79 -3.27
N ASN A 133 24.56 18.35 -2.30
CA ASN A 133 23.14 18.71 -2.37
C ASN A 133 22.18 17.52 -2.61
N THR A 134 22.60 16.27 -2.35
CA THR A 134 21.76 15.09 -2.50
C THR A 134 21.31 14.52 -1.17
N VAL A 135 20.13 13.93 -1.16
CA VAL A 135 19.56 13.21 -0.02
C VAL A 135 18.95 11.90 -0.53
N ASP A 136 19.46 10.79 0.01
CA ASP A 136 18.88 9.48 -0.29
C ASP A 136 17.88 9.11 0.79
N VAL A 137 16.70 8.70 0.35
CA VAL A 137 15.58 8.27 1.19
C VAL A 137 15.31 6.80 0.89
N VAL A 138 15.68 5.93 1.81
CA VAL A 138 15.44 4.49 1.70
C VAL A 138 14.22 4.13 2.51
N ILE A 139 13.25 3.45 1.88
CA ILE A 139 11.97 3.13 2.49
C ILE A 139 11.68 1.62 2.51
N ILE A 140 10.94 1.22 3.53
CA ILE A 140 10.27 -0.09 3.61
C ILE A 140 8.76 0.14 3.66
N ASP A 141 8.02 -0.88 3.27
CA ASP A 141 6.56 -0.84 3.34
C ASP A 141 6.02 -1.06 4.78
N ALA A 142 4.70 -1.04 4.93
CA ALA A 142 4.03 -1.19 6.22
C ALA A 142 4.20 -2.59 6.83
N ASP A 143 4.56 -3.60 6.04
CA ASP A 143 4.80 -4.97 6.49
C ASP A 143 6.28 -5.21 6.85
N GLY A 144 7.14 -4.19 6.66
CA GLY A 144 8.58 -4.24 6.95
C GLY A 144 9.40 -4.82 5.80
N GLU A 145 8.79 -5.02 4.63
CA GLU A 145 9.43 -5.54 3.43
C GLU A 145 9.99 -4.40 2.56
N PRO A 146 10.91 -4.69 1.63
CA PRO A 146 11.39 -3.70 0.67
C PRO A 146 10.22 -3.05 -0.09
N ALA A 147 10.18 -1.72 -0.12
CA ALA A 147 9.13 -0.98 -0.83
C ALA A 147 9.15 -1.30 -2.34
N ASP A 148 7.99 -1.51 -2.92
CA ASP A 148 7.85 -1.73 -4.34
C ASP A 148 8.05 -0.43 -5.17
N THR A 149 8.15 -0.58 -6.48
CA THR A 149 8.39 0.54 -7.40
C THR A 149 7.26 1.58 -7.38
N GLU A 150 6.03 1.16 -7.12
CA GLU A 150 4.87 2.06 -7.07
C GLU A 150 4.93 2.95 -5.82
N LEU A 151 5.22 2.36 -4.66
CA LEU A 151 5.38 3.09 -3.40
C LEU A 151 6.57 4.06 -3.47
N VAL A 152 7.71 3.59 -4.00
CA VAL A 152 8.89 4.43 -4.25
C VAL A 152 8.53 5.62 -5.14
N GLY A 153 7.80 5.40 -6.24
CA GLY A 153 7.37 6.46 -7.14
C GLY A 153 6.44 7.49 -6.48
N ARG A 154 5.55 7.07 -5.60
CA ARG A 154 4.66 7.98 -4.84
C ARG A 154 5.44 8.84 -3.85
N VAL A 155 6.39 8.25 -3.12
CA VAL A 155 7.24 8.99 -2.19
C VAL A 155 8.16 9.95 -2.93
N GLN A 156 8.73 9.54 -4.07
CA GLN A 156 9.56 10.40 -4.92
C GLN A 156 8.77 11.62 -5.43
N ALA A 157 7.55 11.39 -5.93
CA ALA A 157 6.69 12.47 -6.42
C ALA A 157 6.24 13.42 -5.31
N HIS A 158 6.12 12.94 -4.07
CA HIS A 158 5.76 13.77 -2.93
C HIS A 158 6.92 14.66 -2.47
N ILE A 159 8.14 14.10 -2.37
CA ILE A 159 9.30 14.83 -1.83
C ILE A 159 9.97 15.70 -2.89
N ASP A 160 10.38 15.11 -4.01
CA ASP A 160 11.09 15.83 -5.11
C ASP A 160 10.72 15.16 -6.44
N PRO A 161 9.72 15.67 -7.16
CA PRO A 161 9.27 15.09 -8.42
C PRO A 161 10.42 15.00 -9.43
N GLY A 162 10.74 13.75 -9.82
CA GLY A 162 11.79 13.48 -10.81
C GLY A 162 13.22 13.76 -10.35
N SER A 163 13.48 13.92 -9.06
CA SER A 163 14.81 14.18 -8.46
C SER A 163 15.51 15.39 -9.09
N GLN A 164 14.78 16.48 -9.32
CA GLN A 164 15.27 17.65 -10.04
C GLN A 164 15.65 18.82 -9.14
N GLY A 165 15.33 18.78 -7.85
CA GLY A 165 15.64 19.85 -6.90
C GLY A 165 14.98 21.19 -7.24
N LEU A 166 13.84 21.18 -7.93
CA LEU A 166 13.13 22.38 -8.34
C LEU A 166 12.24 22.98 -7.24
N GLY A 167 12.03 22.25 -6.13
CA GLY A 167 11.14 22.68 -5.07
C GLY A 167 9.67 22.58 -5.45
N GLU A 168 9.31 21.68 -6.35
CA GLU A 168 7.92 21.40 -6.75
C GLU A 168 7.20 20.45 -5.78
N GLY A 169 7.96 19.71 -4.96
CA GLY A 169 7.49 18.88 -3.85
C GLY A 169 7.79 19.52 -2.51
N GLU A 170 8.00 18.68 -1.49
CA GLU A 170 8.31 19.13 -0.12
C GLU A 170 9.80 19.50 0.06
N ALA A 171 10.69 18.96 -0.78
CA ALA A 171 12.12 19.24 -0.70
C ALA A 171 12.44 20.68 -1.09
N PRO A 172 13.39 21.34 -0.39
CA PRO A 172 13.78 22.71 -0.70
C PRO A 172 14.49 22.79 -2.09
N ILE A 173 14.36 23.95 -2.72
CA ILE A 173 15.06 24.25 -3.99
C ILE A 173 16.56 23.98 -3.85
N GLY A 174 17.12 23.25 -4.81
CA GLY A 174 18.54 22.89 -4.85
C GLY A 174 18.90 21.63 -4.07
N ALA A 175 17.95 20.97 -3.42
CA ALA A 175 18.13 19.67 -2.79
C ALA A 175 17.58 18.58 -3.68
N TYR A 176 18.45 17.70 -4.17
CA TYR A 176 18.08 16.56 -5.02
C TYR A 176 17.77 15.35 -4.15
N CYS A 177 16.53 14.88 -4.18
CA CYS A 177 16.12 13.72 -3.40
C CYS A 177 16.03 12.47 -4.28
N TYR A 178 16.63 11.37 -3.82
CA TYR A 178 16.57 10.06 -4.47
C TYR A 178 15.89 9.07 -3.53
N VAL A 179 14.74 8.54 -3.94
CA VAL A 179 13.98 7.57 -3.17
C VAL A 179 14.22 6.17 -3.70
N SER A 180 14.49 5.22 -2.82
CA SER A 180 14.64 3.81 -3.17
C SER A 180 13.99 2.89 -2.12
N GLY A 181 13.61 1.67 -2.53
CA GLY A 181 13.30 0.61 -1.60
C GLY A 181 14.55 0.08 -0.92
N ALA A 182 14.41 -0.44 0.29
CA ALA A 182 15.49 -1.15 0.97
C ALA A 182 15.87 -2.44 0.22
N GLU A 183 17.09 -2.92 0.40
CA GLU A 183 17.50 -4.22 -0.11
C GLU A 183 17.24 -5.31 0.93
N GLY A 184 16.56 -6.39 0.50
CA GLY A 184 16.32 -7.55 1.34
C GLY A 184 17.57 -8.41 1.49
N VAL A 185 17.94 -8.74 2.74
CA VAL A 185 19.04 -9.66 3.04
C VAL A 185 18.48 -11.02 3.45
N SER A 186 18.75 -12.06 2.65
CA SER A 186 18.37 -13.44 2.99
C SER A 186 19.32 -14.03 4.01
N VAL A 187 18.80 -14.45 5.16
CA VAL A 187 19.57 -15.16 6.20
C VAL A 187 19.14 -16.63 6.22
N ALA A 188 20.04 -17.55 5.85
CA ALA A 188 19.81 -18.97 6.01
C ALA A 188 20.16 -19.40 7.43
N LEU A 189 19.20 -19.91 8.18
CA LEU A 189 19.42 -20.56 9.47
C LEU A 189 19.52 -22.07 9.26
N ALA A 190 20.69 -22.64 9.50
CA ALA A 190 20.86 -24.09 9.62
C ALA A 190 20.51 -24.49 11.06
N LEU A 191 19.45 -25.29 11.22
CA LEU A 191 19.05 -25.93 12.49
C LEU A 191 19.66 -27.30 12.60
#